data_a2ffcace16a41f3d1677799dd3a1a60e
#
_entry.id   a2ffcace16a41f3d1677799dd3a1a60e
#
_cell.length_a   1.000
_cell.length_b   1.000
_cell.length_c   1.000
_cell.angle_alpha   90.00
_cell.angle_beta   90.00
_cell.angle_gamma   90.00
#
_symmetry.space_group_name_H-M   'P 1'
#
loop_
_entity.id
_entity.type
_entity.pdbx_description
1 polymer ?
#
loop_
_entity_poly.entity_id
_entity_poly.type
_entity_poly.pdbx_seq_one_letter_code
_entity_poly.pdbx_strand_id
1 'polypeptide(L)'
;MFTVLAPTLAAAGNRVILADMLGHGASAQPHDMADYSMPQFGRDVIALLDHLGVQQAVVGGTSLGANVALEAAVHAPERVRGLFVEMPVLESGIAAAGAVFVPLALALRVNPLGMGLMAQLARLVPRTHWIVDMGLDTLRRDPKASLAVLDGLTFGRIAPPRELRRALRQPALIVGHAADPIHPFADAGKLADEMPRGRLLTARSAAEWRVVPKRLDGELCAFLDMVWGQPQSVAKAAS
;
A
#
# COMPACT_ATOMS: atom_id res chain seq x y z
N MET A 1 -5.41 -7.25 -5.12
CA MET A 1 -4.65 -7.86 -4.03
C MET A 1 -5.46 -7.92 -2.74
N PHE A 2 -5.87 -6.81 -2.18
CA PHE A 2 -6.67 -6.78 -0.95
C PHE A 2 -8.08 -7.37 -1.06
N THR A 3 -8.61 -7.54 -2.26
CA THR A 3 -9.89 -8.23 -2.49
C THR A 3 -9.90 -9.70 -2.03
N VAL A 4 -8.72 -10.34 -1.93
CA VAL A 4 -8.58 -11.69 -1.39
C VAL A 4 -8.47 -11.67 0.13
N LEU A 5 -7.77 -10.68 0.70
CA LEU A 5 -7.58 -10.52 2.14
C LEU A 5 -8.85 -9.99 2.85
N ALA A 6 -9.60 -9.10 2.20
CA ALA A 6 -10.76 -8.45 2.81
C ALA A 6 -11.82 -9.44 3.36
N PRO A 7 -12.20 -10.52 2.65
CA PRO A 7 -13.13 -11.51 3.19
C PRO A 7 -12.63 -12.17 4.49
N THR A 8 -11.33 -12.46 4.59
CA THR A 8 -10.72 -13.05 5.80
C THR A 8 -10.82 -12.09 6.97
N LEU A 9 -10.50 -10.81 6.77
CA LEU A 9 -10.59 -9.79 7.81
C LEU A 9 -12.05 -9.52 8.22
N ALA A 10 -12.97 -9.53 7.27
CA ALA A 10 -14.40 -9.38 7.54
C ALA A 10 -14.95 -10.58 8.34
N ALA A 11 -14.56 -11.80 8.00
CA ALA A 11 -14.91 -13.00 8.74
C ALA A 11 -14.37 -12.99 10.18
N ALA A 12 -13.24 -12.29 10.42
CA ALA A 12 -12.69 -12.02 11.75
C ALA A 12 -13.41 -10.88 12.50
N GLY A 13 -14.55 -10.38 12.00
CA GLY A 13 -15.37 -9.36 12.66
C GLY A 13 -14.98 -7.91 12.38
N ASN A 14 -14.07 -7.66 11.44
CA ASN A 14 -13.65 -6.30 11.11
C ASN A 14 -14.53 -5.69 10.02
N ARG A 15 -14.87 -4.40 10.15
CA ARG A 15 -15.33 -3.58 9.02
C ARG A 15 -14.13 -3.27 8.12
N VAL A 16 -14.11 -3.76 6.90
CA VAL A 16 -13.01 -3.58 5.95
C VAL A 16 -13.41 -2.54 4.89
N ILE A 17 -12.55 -1.55 4.71
CA ILE A 17 -12.71 -0.50 3.69
C ILE A 17 -11.52 -0.61 2.75
N LEU A 18 -11.80 -0.87 1.47
CA LEU A 18 -10.79 -0.86 0.41
C LEU A 18 -10.94 0.43 -0.38
N ALA A 19 -9.86 1.20 -0.47
CA ALA A 19 -9.82 2.45 -1.19
C ALA A 19 -8.89 2.36 -2.39
N ASP A 20 -9.37 2.78 -3.56
CA ASP A 20 -8.50 3.11 -4.67
C ASP A 20 -8.01 4.55 -4.48
N MET A 21 -6.70 4.74 -4.44
CA MET A 21 -6.13 6.09 -4.32
C MET A 21 -6.38 6.91 -5.59
N LEU A 22 -6.35 8.22 -5.47
CA LEU A 22 -6.45 9.13 -6.63
C LEU A 22 -5.48 8.67 -7.73
N GLY A 23 -5.91 8.66 -8.98
CA GLY A 23 -5.13 8.14 -10.11
C GLY A 23 -5.11 6.61 -10.25
N HIS A 24 -5.81 5.88 -9.37
CA HIS A 24 -5.81 4.42 -9.34
C HIS A 24 -7.24 3.86 -9.38
N GLY A 25 -7.36 2.64 -9.91
CA GLY A 25 -8.60 1.87 -9.90
C GLY A 25 -9.80 2.62 -10.47
N ALA A 26 -10.88 2.70 -9.69
CA ALA A 26 -12.11 3.39 -10.02
C ALA A 26 -12.15 4.87 -9.56
N SER A 27 -11.14 5.34 -8.84
CA SER A 27 -11.05 6.73 -8.40
C SER A 27 -10.76 7.68 -9.55
N ALA A 28 -11.04 8.99 -9.35
CA ALA A 28 -10.74 10.03 -10.33
C ALA A 28 -9.26 9.99 -10.74
N GLN A 29 -9.00 10.34 -12.00
CA GLN A 29 -7.67 10.28 -12.61
C GLN A 29 -7.28 11.64 -13.24
N PRO A 30 -7.08 12.70 -12.43
CA PRO A 30 -6.63 13.99 -12.94
C PRO A 30 -5.27 13.88 -13.63
N HIS A 31 -5.02 14.81 -14.56
CA HIS A 31 -3.82 14.81 -15.38
C HIS A 31 -2.76 15.81 -14.87
N ASP A 32 -3.04 16.53 -13.79
CA ASP A 32 -2.08 17.45 -13.18
C ASP A 32 -1.25 16.72 -12.13
N MET A 33 0.06 16.75 -12.25
CA MET A 33 0.97 16.14 -11.27
C MET A 33 0.88 16.81 -9.89
N ALA A 34 0.40 18.05 -9.80
CA ALA A 34 0.21 18.74 -8.52
C ALA A 34 -0.86 18.11 -7.64
N ASP A 35 -1.78 17.31 -8.23
CA ASP A 35 -2.79 16.58 -7.49
C ASP A 35 -2.22 15.35 -6.74
N TYR A 36 -0.97 14.98 -7.03
CA TYR A 36 -0.38 13.74 -6.55
C TYR A 36 0.83 13.96 -5.67
N SER A 37 0.72 13.59 -4.41
CA SER A 37 1.85 13.47 -3.50
C SER A 37 1.54 12.52 -2.37
N MET A 38 2.56 11.93 -1.73
CA MET A 38 2.35 11.07 -0.56
C MET A 38 1.60 11.77 0.58
N PRO A 39 1.94 13.03 0.95
CA PRO A 39 1.15 13.75 1.95
C PRO A 39 -0.30 13.98 1.55
N GLN A 40 -0.59 14.20 0.26
CA GLN A 40 -1.97 14.35 -0.21
C GLN A 40 -2.74 13.04 -0.08
N PHE A 41 -2.17 11.93 -0.52
CA PHE A 41 -2.77 10.61 -0.33
C PHE A 41 -3.07 10.29 1.13
N GLY A 42 -2.17 10.68 2.06
CA GLY A 42 -2.42 10.55 3.48
C GLY A 42 -3.65 11.36 3.95
N ARG A 43 -3.79 12.60 3.47
CA ARG A 43 -4.97 13.44 3.75
C ARG A 43 -6.25 12.85 3.14
N ASP A 44 -6.18 12.29 1.94
CA ASP A 44 -7.33 11.65 1.27
C ASP A 44 -7.85 10.46 2.07
N VAL A 45 -6.96 9.68 2.70
CA VAL A 45 -7.37 8.60 3.62
C VAL A 45 -8.15 9.18 4.81
N ILE A 46 -7.69 10.26 5.41
CA ILE A 46 -8.38 10.88 6.53
C ILE A 46 -9.73 11.48 6.11
N ALA A 47 -9.79 12.15 4.96
CA ALA A 47 -11.03 12.65 4.39
C ALA A 47 -12.04 11.52 4.09
N LEU A 48 -11.57 10.35 3.64
CA LEU A 48 -12.41 9.17 3.46
C LEU A 48 -12.98 8.68 4.81
N LEU A 49 -12.17 8.64 5.87
CA LEU A 49 -12.67 8.30 7.21
C LEU A 49 -13.75 9.28 7.68
N ASP A 50 -13.57 10.57 7.42
CA ASP A 50 -14.56 11.62 7.74
C ASP A 50 -15.87 11.40 6.99
N HIS A 51 -15.77 11.18 5.67
CA HIS A 51 -16.92 10.92 4.82
C HIS A 51 -17.73 9.68 5.27
N LEU A 52 -17.04 8.65 5.74
CA LEU A 52 -17.66 7.41 6.21
C LEU A 52 -18.10 7.45 7.70
N GLY A 53 -17.89 8.56 8.41
CA GLY A 53 -18.18 8.70 9.84
C GLY A 53 -17.33 7.78 10.72
N VAL A 54 -16.13 7.37 10.25
CA VAL A 54 -15.22 6.49 10.99
C VAL A 54 -14.28 7.32 11.83
N GLN A 55 -14.38 7.22 13.15
CA GLN A 55 -13.55 8.01 14.06
C GLN A 55 -12.09 7.56 14.09
N GLN A 56 -11.84 6.26 14.12
CA GLN A 56 -10.51 5.67 14.12
C GLN A 56 -10.46 4.40 13.24
N ALA A 57 -9.33 4.17 12.62
CA ALA A 57 -9.10 2.95 11.83
C ALA A 57 -7.67 2.41 12.04
N VAL A 58 -7.48 1.12 11.79
CA VAL A 58 -6.16 0.61 11.42
C VAL A 58 -5.99 0.91 9.94
N VAL A 59 -4.98 1.69 9.60
CA VAL A 59 -4.68 2.07 8.22
C VAL A 59 -3.51 1.24 7.73
N GLY A 60 -3.63 0.71 6.51
CA GLY A 60 -2.57 -0.12 5.99
C GLY A 60 -2.56 -0.28 4.49
N GLY A 61 -1.47 -0.83 4.00
CA GLY A 61 -1.29 -1.08 2.59
C GLY A 61 0.05 -1.69 2.24
N THR A 62 0.24 -1.91 0.94
CA THR A 62 1.47 -2.47 0.36
C THR A 62 2.15 -1.40 -0.49
N SER A 63 3.46 -1.30 -0.40
CA SER A 63 4.29 -0.40 -1.23
C SER A 63 3.79 1.05 -1.14
N LEU A 64 3.24 1.61 -2.21
CA LEU A 64 2.59 2.92 -2.20
C LEU A 64 1.61 3.06 -1.02
N GLY A 65 0.72 2.08 -0.85
CA GLY A 65 -0.28 2.09 0.23
C GLY A 65 0.34 2.01 1.63
N ALA A 66 1.49 1.36 1.78
CA ALA A 66 2.25 1.34 3.02
C ALA A 66 2.74 2.75 3.40
N ASN A 67 3.32 3.47 2.45
CA ASN A 67 3.80 4.82 2.66
C ASN A 67 2.66 5.83 2.85
N VAL A 68 1.53 5.63 2.15
CA VAL A 68 0.29 6.41 2.38
C VAL A 68 -0.23 6.22 3.81
N ALA A 69 -0.19 4.99 4.35
CA ALA A 69 -0.60 4.72 5.74
C ALA A 69 0.29 5.48 6.74
N LEU A 70 1.59 5.54 6.50
CA LEU A 70 2.52 6.34 7.32
C LEU A 70 2.19 7.84 7.25
N GLU A 71 1.90 8.38 6.05
CA GLU A 71 1.52 9.78 5.89
C GLU A 71 0.18 10.10 6.57
N ALA A 72 -0.80 9.21 6.50
CA ALA A 72 -2.06 9.37 7.20
C ALA A 72 -1.86 9.44 8.73
N ALA A 73 -0.99 8.57 9.27
CA ALA A 73 -0.66 8.56 10.69
C ALA A 73 0.14 9.80 11.14
N VAL A 74 0.97 10.35 10.26
CA VAL A 74 1.68 11.63 10.54
C VAL A 74 0.72 12.80 10.49
N HIS A 75 -0.22 12.79 9.54
CA HIS A 75 -1.17 13.88 9.35
C HIS A 75 -2.22 13.97 10.48
N ALA A 76 -2.76 12.83 10.89
CA ALA A 76 -3.82 12.74 11.89
C ALA A 76 -3.60 11.51 12.82
N PRO A 77 -2.61 11.57 13.72
CA PRO A 77 -2.21 10.44 14.55
C PRO A 77 -3.34 9.92 15.44
N GLU A 78 -4.27 10.76 15.86
CA GLU A 78 -5.43 10.41 16.68
C GLU A 78 -6.50 9.61 15.91
N ARG A 79 -6.48 9.68 14.56
CA ARG A 79 -7.40 8.97 13.67
C ARG A 79 -6.90 7.57 13.31
N VAL A 80 -5.60 7.33 13.49
CA VAL A 80 -4.95 6.07 13.16
C VAL A 80 -4.65 5.27 14.43
N ARG A 81 -5.43 4.24 14.67
CA ARG A 81 -5.32 3.37 15.84
C ARG A 81 -4.15 2.38 15.77
N GLY A 82 -3.79 1.97 14.57
CA GLY A 82 -2.67 1.09 14.29
C GLY A 82 -2.29 1.13 12.81
N LEU A 83 -1.14 0.61 12.49
CA LEU A 83 -0.58 0.60 11.13
C LEU A 83 -0.29 -0.82 10.67
N PHE A 84 -0.71 -1.13 9.46
CA PHE A 84 -0.28 -2.30 8.72
C PHE A 84 0.53 -1.87 7.50
N VAL A 85 1.82 -2.19 7.48
CA VAL A 85 2.78 -1.66 6.50
C VAL A 85 3.50 -2.82 5.83
N GLU A 86 3.12 -3.16 4.60
CA GLU A 86 3.75 -4.22 3.82
C GLU A 86 4.65 -3.61 2.73
N MET A 87 5.89 -4.06 2.64
CA MET A 87 6.86 -3.61 1.62
C MET A 87 7.02 -2.07 1.59
N PRO A 88 7.32 -1.40 2.70
CA PRO A 88 7.55 0.05 2.67
C PRO A 88 8.72 0.39 1.75
N VAL A 89 8.63 1.53 1.08
CA VAL A 89 9.72 2.11 0.29
C VAL A 89 10.29 3.28 1.08
N LEU A 90 11.48 3.10 1.64
CA LEU A 90 12.23 4.14 2.30
C LEU A 90 13.49 4.47 1.48
N GLU A 91 14.52 4.95 2.14
CA GLU A 91 15.72 5.45 1.49
C GLU A 91 16.45 4.38 0.66
N SER A 92 16.45 3.11 1.10
CA SER A 92 17.12 2.02 0.37
C SER A 92 16.33 1.56 -0.86
N GLY A 93 15.00 1.71 -0.85
CA GLY A 93 14.12 1.32 -1.94
C GLY A 93 14.05 2.33 -3.08
N ILE A 94 14.51 3.58 -2.88
CA ILE A 94 14.38 4.66 -3.89
C ILE A 94 15.05 4.27 -5.21
N ALA A 95 16.27 3.74 -5.16
CA ALA A 95 17.01 3.36 -6.37
C ALA A 95 16.31 2.23 -7.12
N ALA A 96 15.81 1.22 -6.42
CA ALA A 96 15.10 0.09 -7.02
C ALA A 96 13.75 0.53 -7.62
N ALA A 97 13.00 1.36 -6.90
CA ALA A 97 11.77 1.96 -7.42
C ALA A 97 12.04 2.82 -8.65
N GLY A 98 13.09 3.63 -8.62
CA GLY A 98 13.54 4.45 -9.75
C GLY A 98 13.87 3.61 -10.98
N ALA A 99 14.55 2.49 -10.81
CA ALA A 99 14.90 1.58 -11.91
C ALA A 99 13.65 1.01 -12.63
N VAL A 100 12.53 0.90 -11.94
CA VAL A 100 11.26 0.43 -12.50
C VAL A 100 10.45 1.58 -13.09
N PHE A 101 10.27 2.67 -12.34
CA PHE A 101 9.32 3.71 -12.68
C PHE A 101 9.87 4.80 -13.61
N VAL A 102 11.19 5.06 -13.60
CA VAL A 102 11.79 6.05 -14.52
C VAL A 102 11.68 5.60 -15.99
N PRO A 103 12.01 4.36 -16.38
CA PRO A 103 11.78 3.89 -17.76
C PRO A 103 10.32 3.96 -18.18
N LEU A 104 9.39 3.64 -17.26
CA LEU A 104 7.96 3.73 -17.54
C LEU A 104 7.52 5.19 -17.77
N ALA A 105 7.95 6.12 -16.93
CA ALA A 105 7.65 7.55 -17.10
C ALA A 105 8.23 8.08 -18.42
N LEU A 106 9.45 7.66 -18.78
CA LEU A 106 10.07 8.03 -20.04
C LEU A 106 9.26 7.48 -21.24
N ALA A 107 8.85 6.22 -21.20
CA ALA A 107 8.03 5.62 -22.25
C ALA A 107 6.70 6.36 -22.43
N LEU A 108 6.05 6.74 -21.34
CA LEU A 108 4.80 7.52 -21.35
C LEU A 108 5.00 8.92 -21.97
N ARG A 109 6.16 9.54 -21.76
CA ARG A 109 6.49 10.87 -22.33
C ARG A 109 6.85 10.82 -23.81
N VAL A 110 7.69 9.85 -24.19
CA VAL A 110 8.25 9.78 -25.56
C VAL A 110 7.24 9.21 -26.54
N ASN A 111 6.39 8.28 -26.11
CA ASN A 111 5.43 7.60 -26.97
C ASN A 111 4.02 7.54 -26.38
N PRO A 112 3.36 8.69 -26.12
CA PRO A 112 2.03 8.72 -25.50
C PRO A 112 0.96 8.03 -26.35
N LEU A 113 1.07 8.09 -27.70
CA LEU A 113 0.12 7.44 -28.60
C LEU A 113 0.25 5.91 -28.54
N GLY A 114 1.47 5.39 -28.60
CA GLY A 114 1.72 3.94 -28.48
C GLY A 114 1.29 3.42 -27.10
N MET A 115 1.57 4.14 -26.03
CA MET A 115 1.12 3.78 -24.70
C MET A 115 -0.42 3.83 -24.57
N GLY A 116 -1.07 4.80 -25.23
CA GLY A 116 -2.53 4.88 -25.31
C GLY A 116 -3.13 3.68 -26.02
N LEU A 117 -2.54 3.28 -27.14
CA LEU A 117 -2.97 2.07 -27.88
C LEU A 117 -2.77 0.81 -27.03
N MET A 118 -1.62 0.67 -26.37
CA MET A 118 -1.37 -0.45 -25.45
C MET A 118 -2.39 -0.49 -24.31
N ALA A 119 -2.76 0.66 -23.74
CA ALA A 119 -3.79 0.74 -22.71
C ALA A 119 -5.17 0.26 -23.24
N GLN A 120 -5.54 0.66 -24.45
CA GLN A 120 -6.77 0.20 -25.09
C GLN A 120 -6.77 -1.31 -25.33
N LEU A 121 -5.69 -1.85 -25.88
CA LEU A 121 -5.54 -3.29 -26.10
C LEU A 121 -5.55 -4.08 -24.78
N ALA A 122 -4.87 -3.60 -23.75
CA ALA A 122 -4.88 -4.22 -22.44
C ALA A 122 -6.27 -4.27 -21.80
N ARG A 123 -7.15 -3.28 -22.09
CA ARG A 123 -8.54 -3.27 -21.61
C ARG A 123 -9.41 -4.33 -22.29
N LEU A 124 -9.04 -4.80 -23.49
CA LEU A 124 -9.73 -5.87 -24.21
C LEU A 124 -9.38 -7.26 -23.66
N VAL A 125 -8.25 -7.41 -22.95
CA VAL A 125 -7.86 -8.67 -22.34
C VAL A 125 -8.78 -8.93 -21.15
N PRO A 126 -9.52 -10.06 -21.11
CA PRO A 126 -10.35 -10.39 -19.96
C PRO A 126 -9.52 -10.62 -18.70
N ARG A 127 -10.11 -10.37 -17.55
CA ARG A 127 -9.50 -10.68 -16.26
C ARG A 127 -9.48 -12.21 -16.07
N THR A 128 -8.30 -12.78 -15.90
CA THR A 128 -8.13 -14.25 -15.86
C THR A 128 -7.42 -14.73 -14.61
N HIS A 129 -6.27 -14.11 -14.30
CA HIS A 129 -5.45 -14.53 -13.19
C HIS A 129 -4.82 -13.30 -12.52
N TRP A 130 -4.84 -13.25 -11.20
CA TRP A 130 -4.43 -12.08 -10.42
C TRP A 130 -3.02 -11.54 -10.74
N ILE A 131 -2.05 -12.42 -11.07
CA ILE A 131 -0.67 -12.00 -11.45
C ILE A 131 -0.71 -11.25 -12.79
N VAL A 132 -1.41 -11.83 -13.77
CA VAL A 132 -1.56 -11.23 -15.10
C VAL A 132 -2.33 -9.91 -14.99
N ASP A 133 -3.41 -9.92 -14.21
CA ASP A 133 -4.25 -8.74 -13.98
C ASP A 133 -3.48 -7.62 -13.28
N MET A 134 -2.60 -7.92 -12.33
CA MET A 134 -1.76 -6.92 -11.65
C MET A 134 -0.84 -6.19 -12.64
N GLY A 135 -0.21 -6.92 -13.57
CA GLY A 135 0.60 -6.31 -14.64
C GLY A 135 -0.25 -5.53 -15.63
N LEU A 136 -1.36 -6.11 -16.08
CA LEU A 136 -2.26 -5.47 -17.03
C LEU A 136 -2.99 -4.26 -16.43
N ASP A 137 -3.31 -4.25 -15.15
CA ASP A 137 -3.99 -3.12 -14.51
C ASP A 137 -3.11 -1.85 -14.52
N THR A 138 -1.80 -2.00 -14.49
CA THR A 138 -0.87 -0.87 -14.71
C THR A 138 -0.99 -0.33 -16.14
N LEU A 139 -1.10 -1.20 -17.14
CA LEU A 139 -1.22 -0.81 -18.55
C LEU A 139 -2.63 -0.31 -18.91
N ARG A 140 -3.67 -0.80 -18.23
CA ARG A 140 -5.08 -0.41 -18.47
C ARG A 140 -5.40 1.01 -18.03
N ARG A 141 -4.54 1.64 -17.23
CA ARG A 141 -4.75 3.01 -16.74
C ARG A 141 -4.67 4.04 -17.85
N ASP A 142 -5.22 5.22 -17.60
CA ASP A 142 -4.98 6.38 -18.47
C ASP A 142 -3.48 6.74 -18.45
N PRO A 143 -2.80 6.74 -19.62
CA PRO A 143 -1.38 7.05 -19.69
C PRO A 143 -1.03 8.46 -19.17
N LYS A 144 -1.91 9.46 -19.37
CA LYS A 144 -1.69 10.81 -18.88
C LYS A 144 -1.78 10.89 -17.37
N ALA A 145 -2.80 10.26 -16.79
CA ALA A 145 -2.91 10.17 -15.33
C ALA A 145 -1.76 9.36 -14.73
N SER A 146 -1.35 8.24 -15.37
CA SER A 146 -0.20 7.46 -14.93
C SER A 146 1.09 8.28 -14.90
N LEU A 147 1.32 9.09 -15.92
CA LEU A 147 2.47 10.01 -15.97
C LEU A 147 2.37 11.08 -14.88
N ALA A 148 1.20 11.70 -14.70
CA ALA A 148 0.99 12.70 -13.64
C ALA A 148 1.24 12.12 -12.24
N VAL A 149 0.77 10.89 -11.96
CA VAL A 149 1.07 10.17 -10.71
C VAL A 149 2.57 9.97 -10.53
N LEU A 150 3.25 9.43 -11.56
CA LEU A 150 4.70 9.19 -11.49
C LEU A 150 5.49 10.47 -11.26
N ASP A 151 5.12 11.56 -11.94
CA ASP A 151 5.77 12.84 -11.79
C ASP A 151 5.54 13.42 -10.39
N GLY A 152 4.28 13.45 -9.91
CA GLY A 152 3.96 13.96 -8.59
C GLY A 152 4.66 13.21 -7.46
N LEU A 153 4.85 11.88 -7.61
CA LEU A 153 5.58 11.07 -6.64
C LEU A 153 7.10 11.23 -6.77
N THR A 154 7.63 11.40 -7.99
CA THR A 154 9.07 11.52 -8.23
C THR A 154 9.63 12.85 -7.70
N PHE A 155 8.88 13.95 -7.86
CA PHE A 155 9.29 15.28 -7.38
C PHE A 155 8.89 15.55 -5.94
N GLY A 156 8.14 14.63 -5.31
CA GLY A 156 7.77 14.68 -3.91
C GLY A 156 8.62 13.79 -3.01
N ARG A 157 8.28 13.77 -1.72
CA ARG A 157 8.84 12.76 -0.80
C ARG A 157 8.10 11.43 -0.97
N ILE A 158 8.82 10.32 -0.87
CA ILE A 158 8.25 8.97 -1.00
C ILE A 158 7.67 8.49 0.33
N ALA A 159 8.25 8.89 1.46
CA ALA A 159 7.82 8.53 2.80
C ALA A 159 7.98 9.72 3.76
N PRO A 160 7.32 9.72 4.93
CA PRO A 160 7.58 10.71 5.95
C PRO A 160 9.07 10.73 6.36
N PRO A 161 9.65 11.89 6.68
CA PRO A 161 11.00 12.00 7.23
C PRO A 161 11.17 11.12 8.47
N ARG A 162 12.41 10.69 8.72
CA ARG A 162 12.77 9.79 9.82
C ARG A 162 12.29 10.28 11.18
N GLU A 163 12.38 11.57 11.44
CA GLU A 163 11.96 12.20 12.68
C GLU A 163 10.45 12.03 12.91
N LEU A 164 9.65 12.17 11.85
CA LEU A 164 8.21 11.97 11.91
C LEU A 164 7.86 10.49 12.10
N ARG A 165 8.56 9.57 11.40
CA ARG A 165 8.36 8.12 11.59
C ARG A 165 8.65 7.70 13.03
N ARG A 166 9.71 8.23 13.66
CA ARG A 166 10.08 8.00 15.07
C ARG A 166 9.09 8.57 16.07
N ALA A 167 8.35 9.60 15.68
CA ALA A 167 7.33 10.21 16.52
C ALA A 167 6.01 9.42 16.55
N LEU A 168 5.79 8.51 15.60
CA LEU A 168 4.58 7.68 15.54
C LEU A 168 4.53 6.72 16.73
N ARG A 169 3.42 6.76 17.48
CA ARG A 169 3.21 5.97 18.71
C ARG A 169 2.21 4.83 18.50
N GLN A 170 1.60 4.75 17.33
CA GLN A 170 0.67 3.69 16.99
C GLN A 170 1.40 2.34 16.95
N PRO A 171 0.77 1.24 17.41
CA PRO A 171 1.28 -0.08 17.12
C PRO A 171 1.33 -0.29 15.60
N ALA A 172 2.40 -0.88 15.11
CA ALA A 172 2.59 -1.13 13.70
C ALA A 172 3.03 -2.57 13.44
N LEU A 173 2.33 -3.25 12.54
CA LEU A 173 2.77 -4.51 11.95
C LEU A 173 3.45 -4.19 10.61
N ILE A 174 4.76 -4.41 10.57
CA ILE A 174 5.59 -4.12 9.41
C ILE A 174 5.99 -5.46 8.78
N VAL A 175 5.65 -5.66 7.51
CA VAL A 175 5.92 -6.91 6.79
C VAL A 175 6.98 -6.67 5.73
N GLY A 176 8.15 -7.26 5.93
CA GLY A 176 9.23 -7.29 4.96
C GLY A 176 9.29 -8.65 4.24
N HIS A 177 9.55 -8.63 2.96
CA HIS A 177 9.68 -9.84 2.14
C HIS A 177 11.15 -10.12 1.83
N ALA A 178 11.60 -11.33 2.17
CA ALA A 178 12.94 -11.76 1.78
C ALA A 178 13.06 -11.87 0.26
N ALA A 179 14.20 -11.44 -0.28
CA ALA A 179 14.50 -11.51 -1.71
C ALA A 179 13.50 -10.76 -2.62
N ASP A 180 12.86 -9.68 -2.14
CA ASP A 180 12.09 -8.79 -2.98
C ASP A 180 13.06 -7.87 -3.77
N PRO A 181 13.00 -7.87 -5.11
CA PRO A 181 13.93 -7.09 -5.93
C PRO A 181 13.62 -5.59 -5.94
N ILE A 182 12.41 -5.19 -5.56
CA ILE A 182 11.94 -3.79 -5.62
C ILE A 182 11.90 -3.16 -4.22
N HIS A 183 11.52 -3.95 -3.20
CA HIS A 183 11.35 -3.47 -1.83
C HIS A 183 12.42 -4.11 -0.93
N PRO A 184 13.58 -3.47 -0.74
CA PRO A 184 14.63 -4.02 0.10
C PRO A 184 14.12 -4.33 1.51
N PHE A 185 14.38 -5.54 1.99
CA PHE A 185 14.02 -5.96 3.35
C PHE A 185 14.57 -5.00 4.42
N ALA A 186 15.71 -4.36 4.12
CA ALA A 186 16.34 -3.36 4.99
C ALA A 186 15.41 -2.18 5.31
N ASP A 187 14.54 -1.76 4.39
CA ASP A 187 13.59 -0.66 4.63
C ASP A 187 12.51 -1.07 5.64
N ALA A 188 12.02 -2.31 5.58
CA ALA A 188 11.08 -2.82 6.58
C ALA A 188 11.73 -2.96 7.97
N GLY A 189 12.97 -3.48 8.03
CA GLY A 189 13.75 -3.55 9.26
C GLY A 189 14.00 -2.17 9.87
N LYS A 190 14.46 -1.23 9.04
CA LYS A 190 14.69 0.16 9.44
C LYS A 190 13.44 0.83 10.00
N LEU A 191 12.29 0.64 9.35
CA LEU A 191 11.03 1.20 9.82
C LEU A 191 10.65 0.60 11.20
N ALA A 192 10.85 -0.69 11.40
CA ALA A 192 10.57 -1.35 12.67
C ALA A 192 11.45 -0.81 13.80
N ASP A 193 12.73 -0.53 13.51
CA ASP A 193 13.67 0.06 14.47
C ASP A 193 13.36 1.54 14.78
N GLU A 194 12.77 2.26 13.81
CA GLU A 194 12.42 3.66 13.97
C GLU A 194 11.12 3.86 14.74
N MET A 195 10.15 2.95 14.61
CA MET A 195 8.84 3.08 15.26
C MET A 195 8.87 2.42 16.65
N PRO A 196 8.57 3.17 17.74
CA PRO A 196 8.65 2.65 19.12
C PRO A 196 7.77 1.44 19.40
N ARG A 197 6.72 1.24 18.63
CA ARG A 197 5.80 0.09 18.73
C ARG A 197 5.71 -0.68 17.41
N GLY A 198 6.77 -0.62 16.60
CA GLY A 198 6.93 -1.38 15.37
C GLY A 198 7.26 -2.84 15.65
N ARG A 199 6.52 -3.76 15.02
CA ARG A 199 6.82 -5.20 15.03
C ARG A 199 7.12 -5.65 13.60
N LEU A 200 8.35 -6.11 13.36
CA LEU A 200 8.73 -6.68 12.07
C LEU A 200 8.24 -8.13 11.96
N LEU A 201 7.59 -8.42 10.85
CA LEU A 201 7.22 -9.76 10.42
C LEU A 201 7.92 -10.07 9.11
N THR A 202 8.72 -11.12 9.08
CA THR A 202 9.40 -11.59 7.87
C THR A 202 8.49 -12.52 7.08
N ALA A 203 8.13 -12.13 5.87
CA ALA A 203 7.53 -13.02 4.90
C ALA A 203 8.62 -13.84 4.19
N ARG A 204 8.33 -15.12 3.90
CA ARG A 204 9.27 -16.07 3.31
C ARG A 204 9.66 -15.71 1.86
N SER A 205 8.76 -15.06 1.14
CA SER A 205 8.97 -14.58 -0.23
C SER A 205 8.00 -13.45 -0.56
N ALA A 206 8.29 -12.70 -1.63
CA ALA A 206 7.40 -11.65 -2.14
C ALA A 206 6.00 -12.17 -2.54
N ALA A 207 5.88 -13.46 -2.82
CA ALA A 207 4.63 -14.09 -3.21
C ALA A 207 3.89 -14.79 -2.07
N GLU A 208 4.45 -14.88 -0.85
CA GLU A 208 3.86 -15.68 0.23
C GLU A 208 2.42 -15.30 0.49
N TRP A 209 2.14 -14.01 0.65
CA TRP A 209 0.76 -13.56 0.94
C TRP A 209 -0.21 -13.79 -0.22
N ARG A 210 0.31 -13.93 -1.44
CA ARG A 210 -0.49 -14.10 -2.66
C ARG A 210 -0.78 -15.56 -2.98
N VAL A 211 0.09 -16.46 -2.52
CA VAL A 211 0.05 -17.90 -2.86
C VAL A 211 -0.34 -18.76 -1.65
N VAL A 212 0.19 -18.45 -0.46
CA VAL A 212 -0.04 -19.20 0.78
C VAL A 212 -0.36 -18.21 1.92
N PRO A 213 -1.49 -17.48 1.85
CA PRO A 213 -1.77 -16.32 2.72
C PRO A 213 -1.98 -16.70 4.19
N LYS A 214 -2.41 -17.91 4.49
CA LYS A 214 -2.95 -18.34 5.80
C LYS A 214 -2.12 -17.89 7.01
N ARG A 215 -0.79 -17.98 6.94
CA ARG A 215 0.09 -17.56 8.03
C ARG A 215 0.06 -16.06 8.25
N LEU A 216 0.22 -15.29 7.17
CA LEU A 216 0.27 -13.83 7.23
C LEU A 216 -1.11 -13.23 7.54
N ASP A 217 -2.17 -13.85 7.05
CA ASP A 217 -3.56 -13.50 7.42
C ASP A 217 -3.77 -13.68 8.93
N GLY A 218 -3.32 -14.79 9.51
CA GLY A 218 -3.40 -15.04 10.94
C GLY A 218 -2.62 -14.00 11.77
N GLU A 219 -1.42 -13.64 11.33
CA GLU A 219 -0.61 -12.60 11.98
C GLU A 219 -1.28 -11.22 11.94
N LEU A 220 -1.91 -10.88 10.80
CA LEU A 220 -2.64 -9.63 10.68
C LEU A 220 -3.91 -9.63 11.52
N CYS A 221 -4.69 -10.73 11.54
CA CYS A 221 -5.86 -10.84 12.42
C CYS A 221 -5.47 -10.71 13.90
N ALA A 222 -4.42 -11.40 14.35
CA ALA A 222 -3.94 -11.30 15.72
C ALA A 222 -3.45 -9.87 16.06
N PHE A 223 -2.85 -9.17 15.11
CA PHE A 223 -2.48 -7.75 15.27
C PHE A 223 -3.72 -6.86 15.41
N LEU A 224 -4.75 -7.07 14.59
CA LEU A 224 -6.02 -6.32 14.68
C LEU A 224 -6.71 -6.57 16.03
N ASP A 225 -6.81 -7.81 16.49
CA ASP A 225 -7.36 -8.16 17.78
C ASP A 225 -6.63 -7.44 18.93
N MET A 226 -5.31 -7.43 18.90
CA MET A 226 -4.49 -6.70 19.88
C MET A 226 -4.75 -5.18 19.84
N VAL A 227 -4.84 -4.59 18.66
CA VAL A 227 -5.07 -3.14 18.49
C VAL A 227 -6.47 -2.73 18.98
N TRP A 228 -7.48 -3.58 18.74
CA TRP A 228 -8.86 -3.31 19.14
C TRP A 228 -9.17 -3.75 20.56
N GLY A 229 -8.24 -4.42 21.26
CA GLY A 229 -8.43 -4.94 22.61
C GLY A 229 -9.41 -6.11 22.67
N GLN A 230 -9.60 -6.83 21.56
CA GLN A 230 -10.39 -8.06 21.54
C GLN A 230 -9.54 -9.23 22.05
N PRO A 231 -10.11 -10.17 22.82
CA PRO A 231 -9.38 -11.39 23.18
C PRO A 231 -9.03 -12.16 21.89
N GLN A 232 -7.79 -12.62 21.79
CA GLN A 232 -7.36 -13.44 20.65
C GLN A 232 -8.35 -14.61 20.50
N SER A 233 -9.04 -14.67 19.37
CA SER A 233 -9.82 -15.84 19.03
C SER A 233 -8.82 -16.99 18.84
N VAL A 234 -8.74 -17.87 19.81
CA VAL A 234 -7.96 -19.11 19.69
C VAL A 234 -8.56 -19.87 18.53
N ALA A 235 -7.86 -19.83 17.38
CA ALA A 235 -8.23 -20.66 16.24
C ALA A 235 -8.29 -22.11 16.75
N LYS A 236 -9.50 -22.63 16.92
CA LYS A 236 -9.69 -24.05 17.19
C LYS A 236 -9.00 -24.79 16.05
N ALA A 237 -7.87 -25.41 16.36
CA ALA A 237 -7.27 -26.41 15.50
C ALA A 237 -8.35 -27.44 15.22
N ALA A 238 -8.86 -27.44 14.00
CA ALA A 238 -9.71 -28.51 13.54
C ALA A 238 -8.82 -29.74 13.45
N SER A 239 -9.05 -30.65 14.36
CA SER A 239 -8.56 -32.03 14.39
C SER A 239 -9.04 -32.78 13.16
#